data_f3d8d88240c605b2ae58be80f59388a2
#
_entry.id   f3d8d88240c605b2ae58be80f59388a2
#
_cell.length_a   1.000
_cell.length_b   1.000
_cell.length_c   1.000
_cell.angle_alpha   90.00
_cell.angle_beta   90.00
_cell.angle_gamma   90.00
#
_symmetry.space_group_name_H-M   'P 1'
#
loop_
_entity.id
_entity.type
_entity.pdbx_description
1 polymer ?
#
loop_
_entity_poly.entity_id
_entity_poly.type
_entity_poly.pdbx_seq_one_letter_code
_entity_poly.pdbx_strand_id
1 'polypeptide(L)'
;ANQAVFDALQSGGALFFTELVRRSGLLPSQVEEALSQLAALGLVTSDSFDGLRALLVPPHKRPTFGRNIGKRRRKTNLASIEFAGRWSLLRTQIASQPSRDGAESSERDTATVKFARALLRRCGVVFRRLLERESFPITWYELGRVYRRWEARGEIRGGYFVAGISGEQFALPEAIGLLRSIRKAPSNGELITLSAADPLNLQGILTPGSRIAALTANRILFRDGLPIAALEAGEIRKISDAPISDLEIERALQVGKLRPSLRPYYK
;
A
#
# COMPACT_ATOMS: atom_id res chain seq x y z
N ALA A 1 25.82 -12.08 10.32
CA ALA A 1 24.59 -12.25 11.10
C ALA A 1 23.39 -12.52 10.19
N ASN A 2 23.14 -11.66 9.20
CA ASN A 2 21.95 -11.78 8.30
C ASN A 2 21.88 -13.14 7.60
N GLN A 3 22.99 -13.60 7.05
CA GLN A 3 23.04 -14.89 6.34
C GLN A 3 22.71 -16.06 7.29
N ALA A 4 23.27 -16.07 8.50
CA ALA A 4 23.02 -17.14 9.47
C ALA A 4 21.55 -17.21 9.92
N VAL A 5 20.89 -16.04 10.08
CA VAL A 5 19.46 -15.98 10.39
C VAL A 5 18.61 -16.42 9.20
N PHE A 6 18.99 -16.00 8.00
CA PHE A 6 18.32 -16.40 6.76
C PHE A 6 18.39 -17.91 6.54
N ASP A 7 19.58 -18.53 6.70
CA ASP A 7 19.79 -19.97 6.55
C ASP A 7 19.02 -20.77 7.61
N ALA A 8 18.96 -20.26 8.85
CA ALA A 8 18.18 -20.89 9.91
C ALA A 8 16.68 -20.88 9.58
N LEU A 9 16.15 -19.80 9.01
CA LEU A 9 14.75 -19.71 8.55
C LEU A 9 14.49 -20.57 7.31
N GLN A 10 15.46 -20.64 6.39
CA GLN A 10 15.33 -21.44 5.18
C GLN A 10 15.23 -22.94 5.50
N SER A 11 16.03 -23.42 6.44
CA SER A 11 16.05 -24.83 6.86
C SER A 11 14.95 -25.17 7.86
N GLY A 12 14.55 -24.24 8.71
CA GLY A 12 13.62 -24.45 9.82
C GLY A 12 12.18 -23.98 9.59
N GLY A 13 11.92 -23.25 8.51
CA GLY A 13 10.59 -22.68 8.24
C GLY A 13 10.26 -21.52 9.18
N ALA A 14 9.10 -21.56 9.85
CA ALA A 14 8.68 -20.53 10.78
C ALA A 14 9.20 -20.82 12.20
N LEU A 15 10.09 -19.97 12.72
CA LEU A 15 10.81 -20.14 13.98
C LEU A 15 10.51 -19.02 14.98
N PHE A 16 10.44 -19.36 16.29
CA PHE A 16 10.42 -18.36 17.34
C PHE A 16 11.80 -17.70 17.51
N PHE A 17 11.81 -16.50 18.07
CA PHE A 17 13.04 -15.74 18.27
C PHE A 17 14.12 -16.53 19.04
N THR A 18 13.73 -17.18 20.13
CA THR A 18 14.64 -18.01 20.95
C THR A 18 15.24 -19.19 20.18
N GLU A 19 14.47 -19.73 19.25
CA GLU A 19 14.94 -20.83 18.41
C GLU A 19 15.90 -20.33 17.31
N LEU A 20 15.65 -19.13 16.77
CA LEU A 20 16.58 -18.46 15.86
C LEU A 20 17.94 -18.19 16.53
N VAL A 21 17.93 -17.67 17.77
CA VAL A 21 19.16 -17.46 18.56
C VAL A 21 19.93 -18.78 18.69
N ARG A 22 19.25 -19.86 19.07
CA ARG A 22 19.86 -21.17 19.25
C ARG A 22 20.43 -21.74 17.96
N ARG A 23 19.68 -21.65 16.84
CA ARG A 23 20.09 -22.25 15.55
C ARG A 23 21.17 -21.45 14.84
N SER A 24 21.11 -20.13 14.93
CA SER A 24 22.11 -19.26 14.29
C SER A 24 23.43 -19.19 15.08
N GLY A 25 23.44 -19.54 16.36
CA GLY A 25 24.58 -19.39 17.24
C GLY A 25 24.95 -17.94 17.55
N LEU A 26 24.09 -17.00 17.24
CA LEU A 26 24.32 -15.57 17.41
C LEU A 26 23.77 -15.08 18.75
N LEU A 27 24.28 -13.94 19.24
CA LEU A 27 23.70 -13.26 20.38
C LEU A 27 22.29 -12.73 20.08
N PRO A 28 21.38 -12.65 21.06
CA PRO A 28 20.03 -12.12 20.86
C PRO A 28 19.99 -10.75 20.16
N SER A 29 20.89 -9.84 20.52
CA SER A 29 20.99 -8.52 19.88
C SER A 29 21.40 -8.59 18.39
N GLN A 30 22.24 -9.55 18.04
CA GLN A 30 22.64 -9.76 16.66
C GLN A 30 21.52 -10.37 15.81
N VAL A 31 20.73 -11.28 16.38
CA VAL A 31 19.54 -11.84 15.73
C VAL A 31 18.47 -10.77 15.54
N GLU A 32 18.26 -9.91 16.53
CA GLU A 32 17.32 -8.79 16.43
C GLU A 32 17.71 -7.82 15.33
N GLU A 33 18.99 -7.44 15.25
CA GLU A 33 19.51 -6.56 14.20
C GLU A 33 19.37 -7.21 12.82
N ALA A 34 19.72 -8.50 12.71
CA ALA A 34 19.56 -9.24 11.46
C ALA A 34 18.10 -9.33 11.01
N LEU A 35 17.16 -9.61 11.91
CA LEU A 35 15.72 -9.60 11.60
C LEU A 35 15.24 -8.22 11.16
N SER A 36 15.73 -7.14 11.81
CA SER A 36 15.40 -5.78 11.42
C SER A 36 15.83 -5.46 9.99
N GLN A 37 17.06 -5.83 9.63
CA GLN A 37 17.60 -5.63 8.29
C GLN A 37 16.91 -6.50 7.24
N LEU A 38 16.68 -7.79 7.55
CA LEU A 38 15.97 -8.71 6.64
C LEU A 38 14.50 -8.31 6.44
N ALA A 39 13.83 -7.80 7.48
CA ALA A 39 12.48 -7.27 7.37
C ALA A 39 12.44 -5.99 6.54
N ALA A 40 13.39 -5.08 6.71
CA ALA A 40 13.52 -3.88 5.89
C ALA A 40 13.76 -4.19 4.40
N LEU A 41 14.45 -5.29 4.10
CA LEU A 41 14.63 -5.81 2.74
C LEU A 41 13.41 -6.60 2.22
N GLY A 42 12.37 -6.79 3.03
CA GLY A 42 11.20 -7.58 2.64
C GLY A 42 11.46 -9.08 2.51
N LEU A 43 12.51 -9.60 3.14
CA LEU A 43 12.89 -11.01 3.06
C LEU A 43 12.26 -11.88 4.15
N VAL A 44 11.92 -11.27 5.30
CA VAL A 44 11.30 -11.96 6.44
C VAL A 44 10.06 -11.24 6.92
N THR A 45 9.16 -11.98 7.55
CA THR A 45 7.97 -11.46 8.22
C THR A 45 7.74 -12.19 9.54
N SER A 46 6.88 -11.62 10.39
CA SER A 46 6.39 -12.27 11.59
C SER A 46 4.90 -12.60 11.44
N ASP A 47 4.44 -13.69 12.04
CA ASP A 47 3.01 -14.04 12.15
C ASP A 47 2.27 -13.14 13.16
N SER A 48 3.01 -12.32 13.92
CA SER A 48 2.48 -11.31 14.83
C SER A 48 2.85 -9.91 14.37
N PHE A 49 1.85 -9.02 14.30
CA PHE A 49 2.11 -7.60 14.03
C PHE A 49 2.98 -6.95 15.11
N ASP A 50 2.91 -7.43 16.36
CA ASP A 50 3.74 -6.94 17.44
C ASP A 50 5.24 -7.25 17.23
N GLY A 51 5.56 -8.34 16.51
CA GLY A 51 6.92 -8.66 16.10
C GLY A 51 7.52 -7.61 15.19
N LEU A 52 6.79 -7.25 14.14
CA LEU A 52 7.23 -6.20 13.22
C LEU A 52 7.30 -4.83 13.92
N ARG A 53 6.34 -4.52 14.79
CA ARG A 53 6.32 -3.28 15.57
C ARG A 53 7.50 -3.20 16.56
N ALA A 54 7.91 -4.31 17.16
CA ALA A 54 9.07 -4.35 18.06
C ALA A 54 10.36 -3.92 17.35
N LEU A 55 10.52 -4.27 16.07
CA LEU A 55 11.68 -3.85 15.27
C LEU A 55 11.73 -2.33 15.03
N LEU A 56 10.58 -1.63 15.03
CA LEU A 56 10.50 -0.18 14.85
C LEU A 56 10.92 0.61 16.11
N VAL A 57 11.04 -0.06 17.26
CA VAL A 57 11.49 0.60 18.49
C VAL A 57 12.98 0.87 18.40
N PRO A 58 13.44 2.14 18.62
CA PRO A 58 14.86 2.46 18.62
C PRO A 58 15.66 1.61 19.61
N PRO A 59 16.90 1.19 19.31
CA PRO A 59 17.69 0.28 20.16
C PRO A 59 17.80 0.71 21.63
N HIS A 60 17.96 2.02 21.89
CA HIS A 60 18.08 2.57 23.26
C HIS A 60 16.76 2.53 24.05
N LYS A 61 15.63 2.28 23.42
CA LYS A 61 14.30 2.16 24.06
C LYS A 61 13.81 0.73 24.16
N ARG A 62 14.55 -0.24 23.61
CA ARG A 62 14.17 -1.65 23.64
C ARG A 62 14.37 -2.25 25.04
N PRO A 63 13.48 -3.13 25.50
CA PRO A 63 13.66 -3.82 26.77
C PRO A 63 14.88 -4.75 26.71
N THR A 64 15.65 -4.82 27.79
CA THR A 64 16.80 -5.73 27.91
C THR A 64 16.31 -7.18 27.97
N PHE A 65 16.94 -8.07 27.22
CA PHE A 65 16.63 -9.51 27.20
C PHE A 65 16.77 -10.12 28.60
N GLY A 66 15.85 -11.01 28.95
CA GLY A 66 15.93 -11.80 30.18
C GLY A 66 15.56 -11.10 31.49
N ARG A 67 15.13 -9.85 31.49
CA ARG A 67 14.57 -9.24 32.72
C ARG A 67 13.15 -9.71 32.94
N ASN A 68 12.93 -10.47 34.04
CA ASN A 68 11.62 -10.88 34.51
C ASN A 68 10.64 -9.70 34.52
N ILE A 69 9.60 -9.78 33.73
CA ILE A 69 8.51 -8.81 33.67
C ILE A 69 7.59 -9.08 34.89
N GLY A 70 8.14 -8.89 36.11
CA GLY A 70 7.39 -8.90 37.35
C GLY A 70 6.66 -7.57 37.54
N LYS A 71 5.34 -7.62 37.56
CA LYS A 71 4.41 -6.67 38.22
C LYS A 71 4.26 -5.21 37.71
N ARG A 72 4.88 -4.74 36.62
CA ARG A 72 4.57 -3.40 36.07
C ARG A 72 3.97 -3.43 34.66
N ARG A 73 2.99 -4.29 34.44
CA ARG A 73 2.35 -4.54 33.13
C ARG A 73 1.27 -3.52 32.73
N ARG A 74 1.34 -2.27 33.14
CA ARG A 74 0.19 -1.36 32.97
C ARG A 74 0.39 -0.07 32.15
N LYS A 75 1.57 0.24 31.58
CA LYS A 75 1.67 1.51 30.81
C LYS A 75 2.61 1.58 29.60
N THR A 76 3.34 0.53 29.22
CA THR A 76 4.11 0.54 27.98
C THR A 76 3.94 -0.80 27.29
N ASN A 77 3.08 -0.85 26.25
CA ASN A 77 2.97 -1.96 25.30
C ASN A 77 4.20 -2.01 24.38
N LEU A 78 5.40 -2.03 24.94
CA LEU A 78 6.61 -2.37 24.21
C LEU A 78 6.68 -3.89 24.18
N ALA A 79 6.13 -4.50 23.12
CA ALA A 79 6.27 -5.92 22.87
C ALA A 79 7.78 -6.26 22.79
N SER A 80 8.23 -7.18 23.62
CA SER A 80 9.57 -7.75 23.47
C SER A 80 9.56 -8.66 22.24
N ILE A 81 10.57 -8.57 21.40
CA ILE A 81 10.73 -9.42 20.21
C ILE A 81 10.72 -10.92 20.54
N GLU A 82 11.08 -11.29 21.79
CA GLU A 82 11.06 -12.66 22.29
C GLU A 82 9.66 -13.29 22.29
N PHE A 83 8.62 -12.45 22.43
CA PHE A 83 7.21 -12.89 22.48
C PHE A 83 6.44 -12.50 21.21
N ALA A 84 7.13 -12.09 20.20
CA ALA A 84 6.58 -11.48 19.01
C ALA A 84 6.09 -12.48 17.93
N GLY A 85 5.81 -13.73 18.32
CA GLY A 85 5.38 -14.75 17.38
C GLY A 85 6.54 -15.42 16.64
N ARG A 86 6.24 -16.11 15.55
CA ARG A 86 7.21 -16.82 14.72
C ARG A 86 7.65 -15.95 13.55
N TRP A 87 8.91 -16.07 13.21
CA TRP A 87 9.53 -15.44 12.07
C TRP A 87 9.64 -16.43 10.92
N SER A 88 9.37 -16.02 9.72
CA SER A 88 9.45 -16.84 8.51
C SER A 88 9.99 -16.03 7.33
N LEU A 89 10.58 -16.73 6.37
CA LEU A 89 10.90 -16.10 5.10
C LEU A 89 9.62 -15.73 4.36
N LEU A 90 9.57 -14.50 3.86
CA LEU A 90 8.62 -14.17 2.81
C LEU A 90 9.04 -15.02 1.60
N ARG A 91 8.16 -15.87 1.11
CA ARG A 91 8.38 -16.61 -0.13
C ARG A 91 8.37 -15.63 -1.29
N THR A 92 9.45 -14.89 -1.45
CA THR A 92 9.81 -14.39 -2.77
C THR A 92 10.18 -15.63 -3.57
N GLN A 93 9.53 -15.86 -4.69
CA GLN A 93 9.95 -16.86 -5.68
C GLN A 93 11.29 -16.40 -6.34
N ILE A 94 12.28 -16.03 -5.53
CA ILE A 94 13.60 -15.56 -5.96
C ILE A 94 14.66 -16.58 -5.55
N ALA A 95 14.30 -17.81 -5.37
CA ALA A 95 15.28 -18.87 -5.15
C ALA A 95 14.98 -20.05 -6.06
N SER A 96 14.84 -19.78 -7.33
CA SER A 96 15.13 -20.78 -8.36
C SER A 96 16.51 -20.40 -8.90
N GLN A 97 17.46 -21.29 -8.74
CA GLN A 97 18.82 -21.29 -9.23
C GLN A 97 19.09 -20.41 -10.46
N PRO A 98 20.31 -19.86 -10.64
CA PRO A 98 20.70 -19.17 -11.86
C PRO A 98 20.57 -20.14 -13.03
N SER A 99 19.45 -20.15 -13.68
CA SER A 99 19.19 -20.93 -14.89
C SER A 99 19.39 -20.02 -16.08
N ARG A 100 20.39 -20.42 -16.88
CA ARG A 100 20.64 -20.07 -18.28
C ARG A 100 19.68 -19.05 -18.90
N ASP A 101 20.20 -18.10 -19.60
CA ASP A 101 19.59 -16.87 -20.21
C ASP A 101 18.14 -16.93 -20.74
N GLY A 102 17.58 -18.11 -20.97
CA GLY A 102 16.19 -18.31 -21.42
C GLY A 102 15.14 -18.36 -20.31
N ALA A 103 15.49 -18.68 -19.07
CA ALA A 103 14.54 -18.83 -17.96
C ALA A 103 14.20 -17.49 -17.29
N GLU A 104 15.15 -16.56 -17.23
CA GLU A 104 14.94 -15.22 -16.67
C GLU A 104 13.95 -14.40 -17.51
N SER A 105 13.99 -14.54 -18.84
CA SER A 105 13.01 -13.87 -19.72
C SER A 105 11.60 -14.42 -19.52
N SER A 106 11.45 -15.73 -19.33
CA SER A 106 10.17 -16.38 -19.09
C SER A 106 9.56 -16.02 -17.73
N GLU A 107 10.39 -15.93 -16.68
CA GLU A 107 9.95 -15.52 -15.35
C GLU A 107 9.55 -14.04 -15.33
N ARG A 108 10.32 -13.17 -15.99
CA ARG A 108 10.00 -11.76 -16.15
C ARG A 108 8.71 -11.56 -16.94
N ASP A 109 8.50 -12.31 -18.01
CA ASP A 109 7.25 -12.28 -18.78
C ASP A 109 6.05 -12.70 -17.92
N THR A 110 6.20 -13.75 -17.11
CA THR A 110 5.16 -14.21 -16.18
C THR A 110 4.86 -13.16 -15.11
N ALA A 111 5.89 -12.53 -14.52
CA ALA A 111 5.73 -11.45 -13.54
C ALA A 111 5.05 -10.23 -14.18
N THR A 112 5.41 -9.87 -15.40
CA THR A 112 4.79 -8.80 -16.18
C THR A 112 3.30 -9.04 -16.41
N VAL A 113 2.91 -10.27 -16.77
CA VAL A 113 1.50 -10.68 -16.97
C VAL A 113 0.71 -10.59 -15.65
N LYS A 114 1.27 -11.07 -14.53
CA LYS A 114 0.65 -10.97 -13.20
C LYS A 114 0.47 -9.52 -12.78
N PHE A 115 1.49 -8.69 -12.97
CA PHE A 115 1.43 -7.26 -12.65
C PHE A 115 0.38 -6.54 -13.52
N ALA A 116 0.36 -6.78 -14.83
CA ALA A 116 -0.62 -6.23 -15.75
C ALA A 116 -2.06 -6.51 -15.30
N ARG A 117 -2.32 -7.75 -14.88
CA ARG A 117 -3.64 -8.18 -14.38
C ARG A 117 -4.00 -7.49 -13.07
N ALA A 118 -3.05 -7.41 -12.14
CA ALA A 118 -3.25 -6.74 -10.85
C ALA A 118 -3.54 -5.24 -11.04
N LEU A 119 -2.81 -4.57 -11.92
CA LEU A 119 -2.98 -3.14 -12.20
C LEU A 119 -4.35 -2.86 -12.84
N LEU A 120 -4.78 -3.66 -13.82
CA LEU A 120 -6.11 -3.54 -14.42
C LEU A 120 -7.25 -3.78 -13.42
N ARG A 121 -7.13 -4.81 -12.57
CA ARG A 121 -8.15 -5.10 -11.54
C ARG A 121 -8.24 -3.99 -10.49
N ARG A 122 -7.11 -3.38 -10.13
CA ARG A 122 -7.07 -2.29 -9.16
C ARG A 122 -7.63 -0.98 -9.72
N CYS A 123 -7.28 -0.65 -10.97
CA CYS A 123 -7.58 0.66 -11.54
C CYS A 123 -8.79 0.66 -12.50
N GLY A 124 -9.20 -0.49 -13.02
CA GLY A 124 -10.25 -0.62 -14.03
C GLY A 124 -9.86 -0.08 -15.40
N VAL A 125 -9.15 1.05 -15.45
CA VAL A 125 -8.55 1.68 -16.64
C VAL A 125 -7.07 1.91 -16.36
N VAL A 126 -6.21 1.55 -17.31
CA VAL A 126 -4.76 1.70 -17.20
C VAL A 126 -4.20 2.53 -18.37
N PHE A 127 -3.29 3.44 -18.05
CA PHE A 127 -2.56 4.30 -18.97
C PHE A 127 -1.15 4.58 -18.43
N ARG A 128 -0.26 5.09 -19.32
CA ARG A 128 1.18 5.23 -19.01
C ARG A 128 1.48 5.97 -17.71
N ARG A 129 0.78 7.06 -17.41
CA ARG A 129 1.03 7.89 -16.22
C ARG A 129 0.82 7.16 -14.89
N LEU A 130 0.03 6.07 -14.87
CA LEU A 130 -0.12 5.23 -13.68
C LEU A 130 1.17 4.54 -13.27
N LEU A 131 2.05 4.20 -14.22
CA LEU A 131 3.31 3.51 -13.93
C LEU A 131 4.29 4.36 -13.13
N GLU A 132 4.20 5.69 -13.19
CA GLU A 132 5.04 6.61 -12.41
C GLU A 132 4.86 6.43 -10.89
N ARG A 133 3.81 5.76 -10.46
CA ARG A 133 3.47 5.48 -9.06
C ARG A 133 3.76 4.05 -8.63
N GLU A 134 4.17 3.22 -9.55
CA GLU A 134 4.42 1.80 -9.30
C GLU A 134 5.89 1.57 -8.99
N SER A 135 6.14 0.72 -7.99
CA SER A 135 7.49 0.30 -7.62
C SER A 135 8.02 -0.85 -8.46
N PHE A 136 7.15 -1.56 -9.19
CA PHE A 136 7.57 -2.66 -10.05
C PHE A 136 8.27 -2.11 -11.31
N PRO A 137 9.51 -2.54 -11.60
CA PRO A 137 10.32 -1.99 -12.70
C PRO A 137 9.85 -2.52 -14.05
N ILE A 138 8.77 -1.96 -14.58
CA ILE A 138 8.20 -2.30 -15.88
C ILE A 138 8.07 -1.05 -16.75
N THR A 139 8.34 -1.21 -18.04
CA THR A 139 8.13 -0.16 -19.02
C THR A 139 6.71 -0.20 -19.58
N TRP A 140 6.21 0.96 -20.03
CA TRP A 140 4.92 1.01 -20.74
C TRP A 140 4.91 0.13 -22.00
N TYR A 141 6.05 -0.02 -22.66
CA TYR A 141 6.19 -0.89 -23.82
C TYR A 141 5.94 -2.36 -23.49
N GLU A 142 6.57 -2.87 -22.44
CA GLU A 142 6.38 -4.26 -21.97
C GLU A 142 4.93 -4.52 -21.56
N LEU A 143 4.35 -3.59 -20.81
CA LEU A 143 2.95 -3.67 -20.35
C LEU A 143 1.98 -3.61 -21.53
N GLY A 144 2.21 -2.69 -22.48
CA GLY A 144 1.39 -2.54 -23.67
C GLY A 144 1.38 -3.78 -24.56
N ARG A 145 2.51 -4.51 -24.64
CA ARG A 145 2.54 -5.81 -25.36
C ARG A 145 1.58 -6.83 -24.75
N VAL A 146 1.48 -6.87 -23.42
CA VAL A 146 0.55 -7.78 -22.73
C VAL A 146 -0.90 -7.34 -23.00
N TYR A 147 -1.19 -6.05 -22.86
CA TYR A 147 -2.55 -5.53 -23.04
C TYR A 147 -3.04 -5.68 -24.48
N ARG A 148 -2.23 -5.39 -25.49
CA ARG A 148 -2.63 -5.61 -26.90
C ARG A 148 -2.92 -7.07 -27.20
N ARG A 149 -2.18 -8.03 -26.56
CA ARG A 149 -2.52 -9.46 -26.69
C ARG A 149 -3.88 -9.79 -26.06
N TRP A 150 -4.21 -9.16 -24.90
CA TRP A 150 -5.51 -9.37 -24.26
C TRP A 150 -6.65 -8.68 -25.02
N GLU A 151 -6.39 -7.51 -25.58
CA GLU A 151 -7.32 -6.81 -26.46
C GLU A 151 -7.63 -7.62 -27.71
N ALA A 152 -6.61 -8.18 -28.37
CA ALA A 152 -6.79 -9.05 -29.54
C ALA A 152 -7.62 -10.32 -29.23
N ARG A 153 -7.59 -10.78 -27.96
CA ARG A 153 -8.44 -11.88 -27.48
C ARG A 153 -9.81 -11.42 -26.98
N GLY A 154 -10.08 -10.12 -26.98
CA GLY A 154 -11.35 -9.58 -26.53
C GLY A 154 -11.51 -9.52 -24.99
N GLU A 155 -10.45 -9.81 -24.22
CA GLU A 155 -10.48 -9.81 -22.75
C GLU A 155 -10.60 -8.39 -22.19
N ILE A 156 -10.02 -7.41 -22.87
CA ILE A 156 -10.04 -5.99 -22.49
C ILE A 156 -10.33 -5.12 -23.72
N ARG A 157 -10.43 -3.81 -23.50
CA ARG A 157 -10.65 -2.83 -24.58
C ARG A 157 -9.56 -1.76 -24.53
N GLY A 158 -8.98 -1.44 -25.70
CA GLY A 158 -8.17 -0.26 -25.93
C GLY A 158 -9.03 0.93 -26.35
N GLY A 159 -8.60 2.14 -26.01
CA GLY A 159 -9.33 3.36 -26.38
C GLY A 159 -8.93 4.58 -25.57
N TYR A 160 -9.84 5.57 -25.49
CA TYR A 160 -9.70 6.78 -24.69
C TYR A 160 -10.87 6.85 -23.70
N PHE A 161 -10.65 6.42 -22.48
CA PHE A 161 -11.68 6.31 -21.44
C PHE A 161 -11.66 7.48 -20.46
N VAL A 162 -10.46 8.03 -20.19
CA VAL A 162 -10.24 9.13 -19.26
C VAL A 162 -9.79 10.35 -20.06
N ALA A 163 -10.58 11.42 -20.03
CA ALA A 163 -10.27 12.68 -20.70
C ALA A 163 -9.02 13.34 -20.09
N GLY A 164 -8.26 14.07 -20.92
CA GLY A 164 -7.07 14.80 -20.49
C GLY A 164 -5.83 13.92 -20.25
N ILE A 165 -5.92 12.62 -20.47
CA ILE A 165 -4.78 11.69 -20.42
C ILE A 165 -4.39 11.33 -21.85
N SER A 166 -3.15 11.67 -22.20
CA SER A 166 -2.59 11.37 -23.52
C SER A 166 -2.14 9.91 -23.66
N GLY A 167 -2.18 9.40 -24.88
CA GLY A 167 -1.74 8.06 -25.21
C GLY A 167 -2.81 6.99 -25.06
N GLU A 168 -2.43 5.79 -25.40
CA GLU A 168 -3.28 4.60 -25.41
C GLU A 168 -3.71 4.23 -23.97
N GLN A 169 -4.97 3.88 -23.81
CA GLN A 169 -5.55 3.45 -22.54
C GLN A 169 -6.20 2.08 -22.72
N PHE A 170 -6.11 1.24 -21.70
CA PHE A 170 -6.74 -0.09 -21.68
C PHE A 170 -7.71 -0.20 -20.51
N ALA A 171 -8.86 -0.81 -20.74
CA ALA A 171 -9.91 -0.91 -19.75
C ALA A 171 -10.53 -2.30 -19.68
N LEU A 172 -10.95 -2.69 -18.48
CA LEU A 172 -11.84 -3.82 -18.29
C LEU A 172 -13.24 -3.48 -18.85
N PRO A 173 -13.94 -4.43 -19.51
CA PRO A 173 -15.31 -4.21 -20.00
C PRO A 173 -16.25 -3.71 -18.90
N GLU A 174 -16.14 -4.25 -17.69
CA GLU A 174 -16.93 -3.85 -16.51
C GLU A 174 -16.67 -2.39 -16.13
N ALA A 175 -15.42 -1.96 -16.16
CA ALA A 175 -15.05 -0.56 -15.86
C ALA A 175 -15.65 0.41 -16.87
N ILE A 176 -15.71 0.04 -18.15
CA ILE A 176 -16.35 0.85 -19.20
C ILE A 176 -17.86 0.98 -18.90
N GLY A 177 -18.51 -0.12 -18.50
CA GLY A 177 -19.91 -0.11 -18.10
C GLY A 177 -20.16 0.86 -16.94
N LEU A 178 -19.34 0.78 -15.89
CA LEU A 178 -19.42 1.67 -14.71
C LEU A 178 -19.18 3.14 -15.11
N LEU A 179 -18.16 3.45 -15.89
CA LEU A 179 -17.89 4.81 -16.35
C LEU A 179 -19.08 5.40 -17.11
N ARG A 180 -19.71 4.60 -17.99
CA ARG A 180 -20.90 5.03 -18.72
C ARG A 180 -22.11 5.25 -17.83
N SER A 181 -22.33 4.39 -16.83
CA SER A 181 -23.44 4.54 -15.88
C SER A 181 -23.27 5.78 -15.01
N ILE A 182 -22.06 6.02 -14.47
CA ILE A 182 -21.75 7.20 -13.67
C ILE A 182 -21.90 8.48 -14.49
N ARG A 183 -21.42 8.49 -15.75
CA ARG A 183 -21.56 9.64 -16.63
C ARG A 183 -23.01 10.00 -16.95
N LYS A 184 -23.91 9.01 -16.96
CA LYS A 184 -25.36 9.19 -17.22
C LYS A 184 -26.16 9.47 -15.96
N ALA A 185 -25.60 9.18 -14.78
CA ALA A 185 -26.28 9.42 -13.52
C ALA A 185 -26.51 10.93 -13.33
N PRO A 186 -27.69 11.34 -12.87
CA PRO A 186 -27.94 12.74 -12.52
C PRO A 186 -27.06 13.12 -11.33
N SER A 187 -26.58 14.37 -11.33
CA SER A 187 -25.92 14.95 -10.16
C SER A 187 -26.93 15.02 -9.01
N ASN A 188 -26.58 14.47 -7.85
CA ASN A 188 -27.42 14.49 -6.65
C ASN A 188 -26.85 15.40 -5.54
N GLY A 189 -25.71 16.04 -5.80
CA GLY A 189 -25.02 16.90 -4.86
C GLY A 189 -24.31 16.16 -3.73
N GLU A 190 -24.04 14.86 -3.89
CA GLU A 190 -23.39 14.03 -2.86
C GLU A 190 -22.02 14.57 -2.47
N LEU A 191 -21.83 14.79 -1.16
CA LEU A 191 -20.58 15.26 -0.59
C LEU A 191 -19.80 14.10 0.02
N ILE A 192 -18.58 13.89 -0.45
CA ILE A 192 -17.67 12.86 0.07
C ILE A 192 -16.36 13.52 0.49
N THR A 193 -15.95 13.28 1.74
CA THR A 193 -14.66 13.75 2.25
C THR A 193 -13.68 12.59 2.36
N LEU A 194 -12.52 12.73 1.71
CA LEU A 194 -11.43 11.79 1.77
C LEU A 194 -10.23 12.39 2.51
N SER A 195 -9.48 11.55 3.23
CA SER A 195 -8.13 11.93 3.67
C SER A 195 -7.22 12.12 2.45
N ALA A 196 -6.34 13.11 2.48
CA ALA A 196 -5.35 13.29 1.41
C ALA A 196 -4.36 12.10 1.31
N ALA A 197 -4.20 11.33 2.39
CA ALA A 197 -3.41 10.11 2.42
C ALA A 197 -4.17 8.87 1.86
N ASP A 198 -5.46 8.99 1.55
CA ASP A 198 -6.24 7.89 0.99
C ASP A 198 -5.75 7.53 -0.42
N PRO A 199 -5.53 6.23 -0.74
CA PRO A 199 -5.16 5.79 -2.09
C PRO A 199 -6.13 6.21 -3.19
N LEU A 200 -7.40 6.46 -2.87
CA LEU A 200 -8.43 6.96 -3.81
C LEU A 200 -8.25 8.46 -4.13
N ASN A 201 -7.41 9.16 -3.37
CA ASN A 201 -7.09 10.55 -3.69
C ASN A 201 -6.21 10.63 -4.93
N LEU A 202 -6.79 11.03 -6.04
CA LEU A 202 -6.10 11.20 -7.32
C LEU A 202 -5.87 12.68 -7.67
N GLN A 203 -6.29 13.60 -6.81
CA GLN A 203 -6.19 15.05 -7.04
C GLN A 203 -4.74 15.51 -7.18
N GLY A 204 -4.43 16.20 -8.28
CA GLY A 204 -3.08 16.67 -8.59
C GLY A 204 -2.06 15.54 -8.83
N ILE A 205 -2.51 14.27 -8.88
CA ILE A 205 -1.70 13.08 -9.17
C ILE A 205 -2.01 12.59 -10.58
N LEU A 206 -3.26 12.25 -10.85
CA LEU A 206 -3.74 11.85 -12.17
C LEU A 206 -4.67 12.89 -12.78
N THR A 207 -5.39 13.65 -11.94
CA THR A 207 -6.26 14.74 -12.36
C THR A 207 -5.51 16.08 -12.38
N PRO A 208 -5.98 17.07 -13.17
CA PRO A 208 -5.45 18.43 -13.13
C PRO A 208 -5.54 19.06 -11.73
N GLY A 209 -4.70 20.06 -11.48
CA GLY A 209 -4.68 20.83 -10.24
C GLY A 209 -3.45 20.56 -9.37
N SER A 210 -3.31 21.32 -8.30
CA SER A 210 -2.19 21.17 -7.36
C SER A 210 -2.34 19.89 -6.52
N ARG A 211 -1.21 19.22 -6.32
CA ARG A 211 -1.14 18.04 -5.43
C ARG A 211 -1.32 18.50 -3.98
N ILE A 212 -2.11 17.77 -3.23
CA ILE A 212 -2.29 17.95 -1.79
C ILE A 212 -1.38 16.95 -1.07
N ALA A 213 -0.64 17.44 -0.07
CA ALA A 213 0.29 16.60 0.69
C ALA A 213 -0.46 15.43 1.34
N ALA A 214 0.05 14.20 1.16
CA ALA A 214 -0.56 12.96 1.64
C ALA A 214 -0.40 12.79 3.17
N LEU A 215 -0.90 13.76 3.91
CA LEU A 215 -0.96 13.75 5.38
C LEU A 215 -2.38 13.39 5.82
N THR A 216 -2.50 12.60 6.88
CA THR A 216 -3.80 12.17 7.42
C THR A 216 -4.67 13.32 7.95
N ALA A 217 -4.04 14.44 8.32
CA ALA A 217 -4.72 15.67 8.73
C ALA A 217 -5.32 16.44 7.54
N ASN A 218 -4.73 16.31 6.35
CA ASN A 218 -5.22 16.97 5.14
C ASN A 218 -6.40 16.19 4.57
N ARG A 219 -7.36 16.91 3.99
CA ARG A 219 -8.61 16.34 3.47
C ARG A 219 -9.01 17.00 2.18
N ILE A 220 -9.80 16.28 1.39
CA ILE A 220 -10.37 16.77 0.15
C ILE A 220 -11.86 16.50 0.19
N LEU A 221 -12.64 17.51 -0.13
CA LEU A 221 -14.08 17.42 -0.29
C LEU A 221 -14.40 17.29 -1.77
N PHE A 222 -15.13 16.25 -2.09
CA PHE A 222 -15.69 16.00 -3.41
C PHE A 222 -17.18 16.24 -3.39
N ARG A 223 -17.70 16.78 -4.47
CA ARG A 223 -19.13 16.83 -4.77
C ARG A 223 -19.39 16.12 -6.10
N ASP A 224 -20.25 15.10 -6.07
CA ASP A 224 -20.51 14.25 -7.24
C ASP A 224 -19.22 13.74 -7.92
N GLY A 225 -18.21 13.38 -7.12
CA GLY A 225 -16.90 12.90 -7.59
C GLY A 225 -15.91 13.97 -8.06
N LEU A 226 -16.31 15.25 -8.10
CA LEU A 226 -15.41 16.36 -8.47
C LEU A 226 -14.85 17.04 -7.21
N PRO A 227 -13.54 17.33 -7.13
CA PRO A 227 -12.94 18.01 -5.99
C PRO A 227 -13.38 19.47 -5.96
N ILE A 228 -13.91 19.93 -4.83
CA ILE A 228 -14.42 21.29 -4.66
C ILE A 228 -13.66 22.11 -3.62
N ALA A 229 -13.11 21.46 -2.60
CA ALA A 229 -12.32 22.13 -1.57
C ALA A 229 -11.32 21.17 -0.93
N ALA A 230 -10.29 21.71 -0.30
CA ALA A 230 -9.32 20.96 0.50
C ALA A 230 -9.05 21.66 1.83
N LEU A 231 -8.81 20.86 2.86
CA LEU A 231 -8.23 21.27 4.13
C LEU A 231 -6.75 20.88 4.10
N GLU A 232 -5.87 21.85 4.12
CA GLU A 232 -4.41 21.67 4.07
C GLU A 232 -3.75 22.52 5.14
N ALA A 233 -2.94 21.91 6.00
CA ALA A 233 -2.29 22.59 7.12
C ALA A 233 -3.25 23.37 8.05
N GLY A 234 -4.51 22.95 8.15
CA GLY A 234 -5.53 23.62 8.97
C GLY A 234 -6.29 24.73 8.24
N GLU A 235 -5.93 25.07 7.00
CA GLU A 235 -6.60 26.09 6.18
C GLU A 235 -7.49 25.44 5.11
N ILE A 236 -8.64 26.05 4.86
CA ILE A 236 -9.57 25.59 3.81
C ILE A 236 -9.29 26.37 2.53
N ARG A 237 -9.01 25.64 1.45
CA ARG A 237 -8.81 26.19 0.13
C ARG A 237 -9.88 25.64 -0.84
N LYS A 238 -10.60 26.53 -1.49
CA LYS A 238 -11.49 26.15 -2.59
C LYS A 238 -10.71 25.70 -3.81
N ILE A 239 -11.14 24.63 -4.44
CA ILE A 239 -10.54 24.07 -5.67
C ILE A 239 -11.37 24.46 -6.89
N SER A 240 -12.70 24.55 -6.74
CA SER A 240 -13.62 24.93 -7.81
C SER A 240 -14.75 25.82 -7.27
N ASP A 241 -15.39 26.56 -8.18
CA ASP A 241 -16.55 27.41 -7.89
C ASP A 241 -17.85 26.58 -7.86
N ALA A 242 -17.90 25.59 -6.96
CA ALA A 242 -19.11 24.80 -6.77
C ALA A 242 -20.19 25.63 -6.02
N PRO A 243 -21.49 25.46 -6.35
CA PRO A 243 -22.59 26.13 -5.66
C PRO A 243 -22.84 25.47 -4.28
N ILE A 244 -21.98 25.78 -3.32
CA ILE A 244 -22.01 25.29 -1.95
C ILE A 244 -21.53 26.41 -1.01
N SER A 245 -22.15 26.54 0.15
CA SER A 245 -21.77 27.56 1.14
C SER A 245 -20.46 27.22 1.84
N ASP A 246 -19.70 28.25 2.27
CA ASP A 246 -18.46 28.05 3.00
C ASP A 246 -18.66 27.30 4.30
N LEU A 247 -19.81 27.51 4.96
CA LEU A 247 -20.17 26.79 6.17
C LEU A 247 -20.38 25.30 5.96
N GLU A 248 -20.94 24.90 4.81
CA GLU A 248 -21.11 23.49 4.45
C GLU A 248 -19.76 22.84 4.12
N ILE A 249 -18.87 23.55 3.41
CA ILE A 249 -17.51 23.11 3.13
C ILE A 249 -16.77 22.87 4.46
N GLU A 250 -16.82 23.84 5.36
CA GLU A 250 -16.17 23.74 6.67
C GLU A 250 -16.68 22.56 7.47
N ARG A 251 -18.00 22.38 7.57
CA ARG A 251 -18.61 21.24 8.27
C ARG A 251 -18.23 19.90 7.66
N ALA A 252 -18.17 19.81 6.33
CA ALA A 252 -17.83 18.58 5.62
C ALA A 252 -16.34 18.22 5.77
N LEU A 253 -15.45 19.21 5.83
CA LEU A 253 -14.00 19.01 6.00
C LEU A 253 -13.60 18.82 7.46
N GLN A 254 -14.37 19.34 8.41
CA GLN A 254 -14.12 19.05 9.82
C GLN A 254 -14.28 17.55 10.07
N VAL A 255 -13.34 17.00 10.86
CA VAL A 255 -13.49 15.62 11.34
C VAL A 255 -14.68 15.58 12.28
N GLY A 256 -15.82 15.13 11.80
CA GLY A 256 -16.90 14.77 12.69
C GLY A 256 -16.34 13.86 13.78
N LYS A 257 -16.60 14.17 15.05
CA LYS A 257 -16.35 13.22 16.14
C LYS A 257 -16.92 11.89 15.68
N LEU A 258 -16.13 10.81 15.77
CA LEU A 258 -16.57 9.45 15.45
C LEU A 258 -18.02 9.27 15.92
N ARG A 259 -18.88 8.75 15.04
CA ARG A 259 -20.29 8.50 15.42
C ARG A 259 -20.29 7.78 16.76
N PRO A 260 -21.17 8.12 17.70
CA PRO A 260 -21.19 7.52 19.05
C PRO A 260 -21.12 5.99 19.03
N SER A 261 -21.72 5.35 18.02
CA SER A 261 -21.70 3.91 17.80
C SER A 261 -20.31 3.31 17.49
N LEU A 262 -19.37 4.10 17.02
CA LEU A 262 -18.02 3.63 16.67
C LEU A 262 -16.97 3.93 17.76
N ARG A 263 -17.31 4.74 18.77
CA ARG A 263 -16.41 5.11 19.87
C ARG A 263 -15.86 3.92 20.65
N PRO A 264 -16.62 2.82 20.92
CA PRO A 264 -16.11 1.67 21.67
C PRO A 264 -14.98 0.95 20.96
N TYR A 265 -14.86 1.02 19.65
CA TYR A 265 -13.87 0.30 18.84
C TYR A 265 -12.52 1.03 18.72
N TYR A 266 -12.42 2.29 19.17
CA TYR A 266 -11.24 3.14 19.00
C TYR A 266 -10.72 3.73 20.33
N LYS A 267 -10.95 3.02 21.45
CA LYS A 267 -10.36 3.38 22.75
C LYS A 267 -8.93 2.88 22.90
#